data_a6421d0f19155b6f5c3496f65031ea19
#
_entry.id   a6421d0f19155b6f5c3496f65031ea19
#
_cell.length_a   1.000
_cell.length_b   1.000
_cell.length_c   1.000
_cell.angle_alpha   90.00
_cell.angle_beta   90.00
_cell.angle_gamma   90.00
#
_symmetry.space_group_name_H-M   'P 1'
#
loop_
_entity.id
_entity.type
_entity.pdbx_description
1 polymer ?
#
loop_
_entity_poly.entity_id
_entity_poly.type
_entity_poly.pdbx_seq_one_letter_code
_entity_poly.pdbx_strand_id
1 'polypeptide(L)'
;MNLEKFVEIYYKQGYELNSAQAKVAQDIILLKLSESKYKDNITIKGGVVMHNISHSMRRATRDIDLDFIKYSLDNNSIYNFIETLNKMNDNVQIQIEKIIALKHEDYNGKRVYVKIIDKYNYYIDTKLDI
;
A
#
# COMPACT_ATOMS: atom_id res chain seq x y z
N MET A 1 8.14 0.04 14.85
CA MET A 1 8.31 -0.80 13.65
C MET A 1 9.53 -0.29 12.88
N ASN A 2 10.38 -1.18 12.39
CA ASN A 2 11.61 -0.82 11.68
C ASN A 2 11.52 -1.37 10.25
N LEU A 3 11.22 -0.49 9.29
CA LEU A 3 11.02 -0.90 7.90
C LEU A 3 12.27 -1.51 7.27
N GLU A 4 13.45 -0.95 7.58
CA GLU A 4 14.71 -1.45 7.03
C GLU A 4 14.95 -2.92 7.40
N LYS A 5 14.66 -3.30 8.64
CA LYS A 5 14.81 -4.69 9.09
C LYS A 5 13.85 -5.63 8.35
N PHE A 6 12.62 -5.20 8.10
CA PHE A 6 11.68 -6.00 7.32
C PHE A 6 12.15 -6.17 5.87
N VAL A 7 12.68 -5.10 5.27
CA VAL A 7 13.26 -5.17 3.93
C VAL A 7 14.43 -6.16 3.90
N GLU A 8 15.31 -6.13 4.91
CA GLU A 8 16.43 -7.07 5.00
C GLU A 8 15.97 -8.52 5.09
N ILE A 9 14.89 -8.79 5.84
CA ILE A 9 14.35 -10.14 5.97
C ILE A 9 13.93 -10.68 4.60
N TYR A 10 13.19 -9.89 3.81
CA TYR A 10 12.81 -10.31 2.47
C TYR A 10 14.00 -10.43 1.54
N TYR A 11 14.93 -9.49 1.62
CA TYR A 11 16.16 -9.54 0.81
C TYR A 11 16.93 -10.84 1.05
N LYS A 12 17.06 -11.26 2.31
CA LYS A 12 17.73 -12.51 2.67
C LYS A 12 16.96 -13.76 2.21
N GLN A 13 15.68 -13.65 1.97
CA GLN A 13 14.85 -14.72 1.41
C GLN A 13 14.99 -14.84 -0.11
N GLY A 14 15.72 -13.94 -0.76
CA GLY A 14 15.97 -13.99 -2.19
C GLY A 14 15.24 -12.94 -3.02
N TYR A 15 14.49 -12.04 -2.40
CA TYR A 15 13.86 -10.92 -3.12
C TYR A 15 14.94 -9.92 -3.57
N GLU A 16 14.78 -9.35 -4.77
CA GLU A 16 15.54 -8.17 -5.15
C GLU A 16 15.18 -7.00 -4.22
N LEU A 17 16.10 -6.03 -4.07
CA LEU A 17 15.88 -4.93 -3.12
C LEU A 17 14.58 -4.18 -3.38
N ASN A 18 14.30 -3.81 -4.63
CA ASN A 18 13.07 -3.09 -4.98
C ASN A 18 11.83 -3.93 -4.70
N SER A 19 11.88 -5.23 -4.96
CA SER A 19 10.79 -6.16 -4.67
C SER A 19 10.59 -6.35 -3.16
N ALA A 20 11.68 -6.41 -2.40
CA ALA A 20 11.62 -6.49 -0.94
C ALA A 20 10.95 -5.24 -0.35
N GLN A 21 11.32 -4.06 -0.83
CA GLN A 21 10.70 -2.80 -0.40
C GLN A 21 9.21 -2.77 -0.75
N ALA A 22 8.85 -3.18 -1.95
CA ALA A 22 7.45 -3.24 -2.38
C ALA A 22 6.64 -4.21 -1.50
N LYS A 23 7.21 -5.35 -1.17
CA LYS A 23 6.55 -6.35 -0.32
C LYS A 23 6.32 -5.81 1.09
N VAL A 24 7.30 -5.12 1.66
CA VAL A 24 7.13 -4.49 2.98
C VAL A 24 6.03 -3.42 2.93
N ALA A 25 6.02 -2.58 1.91
CA ALA A 25 4.98 -1.56 1.73
C ALA A 25 3.60 -2.19 1.67
N GLN A 26 3.44 -3.26 0.89
CA GLN A 26 2.18 -4.00 0.79
C GLN A 26 1.75 -4.55 2.14
N ASP A 27 2.68 -5.21 2.86
CA ASP A 27 2.37 -5.80 4.17
C ASP A 27 1.91 -4.75 5.17
N ILE A 28 2.55 -3.58 5.20
CA ILE A 28 2.19 -2.47 6.09
C ILE A 28 0.79 -1.95 5.77
N ILE A 29 0.52 -1.69 4.50
CA ILE A 29 -0.78 -1.17 4.07
C ILE A 29 -1.89 -2.19 4.35
N LEU A 30 -1.64 -3.47 4.05
CA LEU A 30 -2.60 -4.54 4.33
C LEU A 30 -2.88 -4.66 5.82
N LEU A 31 -1.86 -4.58 6.66
CA LEU A 31 -2.02 -4.64 8.11
C LEU A 31 -2.87 -3.48 8.61
N LYS A 32 -2.52 -2.25 8.23
CA LYS A 32 -3.27 -1.06 8.61
C LYS A 32 -4.72 -1.13 8.14
N LEU A 33 -4.92 -1.58 6.91
CA LEU A 33 -6.26 -1.74 6.34
C LEU A 33 -7.09 -2.75 7.12
N SER A 34 -6.51 -3.91 7.45
CA SER A 34 -7.21 -4.99 8.17
C SER A 34 -7.67 -4.58 9.57
N GLU A 35 -6.98 -3.64 10.18
CA GLU A 35 -7.30 -3.14 11.52
C GLU A 35 -8.12 -1.85 11.50
N SER A 36 -8.42 -1.32 10.30
CA SER A 36 -9.17 -0.07 10.14
C SER A 36 -10.68 -0.32 10.03
N LYS A 37 -11.44 0.77 10.19
CA LYS A 37 -12.89 0.74 9.96
C LYS A 37 -13.26 0.48 8.49
N TYR A 38 -12.31 0.58 7.58
CA TYR A 38 -12.53 0.40 6.14
C TYR A 38 -12.36 -1.03 5.66
N LYS A 39 -12.03 -1.98 6.54
CA LYS A 39 -11.75 -3.37 6.14
C LYS A 39 -12.86 -4.02 5.31
N ASP A 40 -14.12 -3.64 5.56
CA ASP A 40 -15.28 -4.18 4.85
C ASP A 40 -15.66 -3.36 3.61
N ASN A 41 -15.04 -2.19 3.42
CA ASN A 41 -15.33 -1.28 2.31
C ASN A 41 -14.25 -1.26 1.24
N ILE A 42 -13.17 -1.97 1.45
CA ILE A 42 -12.02 -1.97 0.54
C ILE A 42 -11.57 -3.41 0.33
N THR A 43 -11.43 -3.77 -0.93
CA THR A 43 -10.88 -5.06 -1.32
C THR A 43 -9.57 -4.85 -2.10
N ILE A 44 -8.72 -5.85 -2.06
CA ILE A 44 -7.43 -5.82 -2.73
C ILE A 44 -7.54 -6.65 -3.99
N LYS A 45 -7.09 -6.07 -5.10
CA LYS A 45 -7.17 -6.72 -6.41
C LYS A 45 -5.84 -7.25 -6.88
N GLY A 46 -5.93 -8.16 -7.83
CA GLY A 46 -4.89 -8.48 -8.80
C GLY A 46 -3.62 -9.06 -8.22
N GLY A 47 -2.52 -8.41 -8.55
CA GLY A 47 -1.19 -8.95 -8.35
C GLY A 47 -0.78 -9.19 -6.91
N VAL A 48 -1.28 -8.40 -5.95
CA VAL A 48 -0.97 -8.58 -4.52
C VAL A 48 -1.53 -9.90 -4.04
N VAL A 49 -2.79 -10.18 -4.36
CA VAL A 49 -3.46 -11.44 -3.99
C VAL A 49 -2.76 -12.62 -4.66
N MET A 50 -2.49 -12.51 -5.94
CA MET A 50 -1.81 -13.58 -6.69
C MET A 50 -0.42 -13.88 -6.14
N HIS A 51 0.34 -12.84 -5.78
CA HIS A 51 1.66 -13.02 -5.19
C HIS A 51 1.57 -13.73 -3.84
N ASN A 52 0.65 -13.33 -2.98
CA ASN A 52 0.48 -13.94 -1.67
C ASN A 52 0.05 -15.41 -1.75
N ILE A 53 -0.69 -15.78 -2.78
CA ILE A 53 -1.11 -17.17 -3.01
C ILE A 53 0.05 -18.00 -3.58
N SER A 54 0.74 -17.48 -4.59
CA SER A 54 1.78 -18.22 -5.31
C SER A 54 3.15 -18.20 -4.64
N HIS A 55 3.39 -17.26 -3.74
CA HIS A 55 4.69 -17.01 -3.11
C HIS A 55 5.82 -16.82 -4.12
N SER A 56 5.50 -16.30 -5.31
CA SER A 56 6.48 -16.10 -6.37
C SER A 56 7.26 -14.80 -6.15
N MET A 57 8.56 -14.91 -5.88
CA MET A 57 9.43 -13.76 -5.66
C MET A 57 9.64 -12.92 -6.92
N ARG A 58 9.53 -13.55 -8.09
CA ARG A 58 9.75 -12.88 -9.39
C ARG A 58 8.57 -12.02 -9.82
N ARG A 59 7.38 -12.31 -9.27
CA ARG A 59 6.12 -11.68 -9.66
C ARG A 59 5.56 -10.77 -8.57
N ALA A 60 6.40 -10.36 -7.61
CA ALA A 60 5.99 -9.40 -6.60
C ALA A 60 5.57 -8.11 -7.30
N THR A 61 4.29 -7.77 -7.22
CA THR A 61 3.81 -6.52 -7.77
C THR A 61 4.29 -5.35 -6.90
N ARG A 62 4.60 -4.23 -7.55
CA ARG A 62 5.01 -3.00 -6.85
C ARG A 62 3.85 -2.07 -6.57
N ASP A 63 2.72 -2.34 -7.22
CA ASP A 63 1.53 -1.50 -7.11
C ASP A 63 0.49 -2.22 -6.26
N ILE A 64 -0.21 -1.48 -5.44
CA ILE A 64 -1.29 -2.00 -4.62
C ILE A 64 -2.60 -1.53 -5.24
N ASP A 65 -3.41 -2.47 -5.69
CA ASP A 65 -4.73 -2.19 -6.27
C ASP A 65 -5.81 -2.37 -5.22
N LEU A 66 -6.58 -1.31 -4.97
CA LEU A 66 -7.67 -1.31 -4.01
C LEU A 66 -9.00 -1.04 -4.71
N ASP A 67 -10.03 -1.72 -4.27
CA ASP A 67 -11.42 -1.46 -4.68
C ASP A 67 -12.18 -0.84 -3.52
N PHE A 68 -12.64 0.38 -3.71
CA PHE A 68 -13.50 1.03 -2.72
C PHE A 68 -14.96 0.66 -2.99
N ILE A 69 -15.59 0.04 -2.00
CA ILE A 69 -17.00 -0.35 -2.04
C ILE A 69 -17.78 0.59 -1.15
N LYS A 70 -18.74 1.33 -1.72
CA LYS A 70 -19.57 2.28 -0.98
C LYS A 70 -18.75 3.38 -0.27
N TYR A 71 -17.64 3.78 -0.89
CA TYR A 71 -16.79 4.85 -0.39
C TYR A 71 -16.37 5.73 -1.57
N SER A 72 -16.35 7.04 -1.35
CA SER A 72 -16.02 8.01 -2.40
C SER A 72 -14.56 7.95 -2.83
N LEU A 73 -14.32 8.18 -4.13
CA LEU A 73 -12.99 8.29 -4.71
C LEU A 73 -12.52 9.74 -4.85
N ASP A 74 -13.23 10.72 -4.30
CA ASP A 74 -12.73 12.10 -4.35
C ASP A 74 -11.47 12.25 -3.49
N ASN A 75 -10.70 13.31 -3.78
CA ASN A 75 -9.41 13.51 -3.12
C ASN A 75 -9.56 13.66 -1.60
N ASN A 76 -10.58 14.36 -1.13
CA ASN A 76 -10.80 14.52 0.31
C ASN A 76 -11.07 13.19 1.01
N SER A 77 -11.83 12.31 0.39
CA SER A 77 -12.11 10.97 0.92
C SER A 77 -10.85 10.12 0.97
N ILE A 78 -10.00 10.23 -0.05
CA ILE A 78 -8.71 9.53 -0.08
C ILE A 78 -7.79 10.05 1.03
N TYR A 79 -7.70 11.37 1.23
CA TYR A 79 -6.93 11.93 2.35
C TYR A 79 -7.45 11.45 3.70
N ASN A 80 -8.76 11.43 3.90
CA ASN A 80 -9.38 10.94 5.13
C ASN A 80 -9.09 9.46 5.36
N PHE A 81 -9.10 8.67 4.30
CA PHE A 81 -8.75 7.25 4.36
C PHE A 81 -7.32 7.07 4.87
N ILE A 82 -6.36 7.76 4.27
CA ILE A 82 -4.94 7.67 4.67
C ILE A 82 -4.75 8.19 6.09
N GLU A 83 -5.38 9.30 6.48
CA GLU A 83 -5.32 9.79 7.85
C GLU A 83 -5.81 8.76 8.87
N THR A 84 -6.89 8.05 8.53
CA THR A 84 -7.42 6.99 9.40
C THR A 84 -6.40 5.87 9.58
N LEU A 85 -5.72 5.46 8.51
CA LEU A 85 -4.65 4.47 8.61
C LEU A 85 -3.49 4.96 9.47
N ASN A 86 -3.20 6.27 9.44
CA ASN A 86 -2.12 6.86 10.21
C ASN A 86 -2.42 6.99 11.71
N LYS A 87 -3.66 6.81 12.14
CA LYS A 87 -4.02 6.85 13.56
C LYS A 87 -3.59 5.60 14.32
N MET A 88 -3.15 4.57 13.62
CA MET A 88 -2.60 3.38 14.27
C MET A 88 -1.27 3.70 14.95
N ASN A 89 -1.11 3.22 16.18
CA ASN A 89 0.08 3.52 16.99
C ASN A 89 1.19 2.49 16.73
N ASP A 90 1.71 2.48 15.50
CA ASP A 90 2.76 1.54 15.08
C ASP A 90 4.06 2.24 14.66
N ASN A 91 4.14 3.55 14.86
CA ASN A 91 5.30 4.38 14.50
C ASN A 91 5.60 4.41 13.00
N VAL A 92 4.62 4.08 12.16
CA VAL A 92 4.74 4.14 10.71
C VAL A 92 3.66 5.07 10.18
N GLN A 93 4.07 6.04 9.37
CA GLN A 93 3.18 7.02 8.77
C GLN A 93 3.18 6.88 7.26
N ILE A 94 1.99 7.07 6.67
CA ILE A 94 1.82 7.11 5.21
C ILE A 94 1.62 8.57 4.83
N GLN A 95 2.50 9.09 3.98
CA GLN A 95 2.42 10.47 3.50
C GLN A 95 2.00 10.47 2.04
N ILE A 96 0.93 11.18 1.70
CA ILE A 96 0.51 11.34 0.31
C ILE A 96 1.39 12.39 -0.34
N GLU A 97 2.03 12.03 -1.46
CA GLU A 97 2.83 12.97 -2.24
C GLU A 97 1.99 13.62 -3.34
N LYS A 98 1.19 12.83 -4.06
CA LYS A 98 0.27 13.36 -5.07
C LYS A 98 -0.82 12.35 -5.42
N ILE A 99 -1.92 12.84 -5.95
CA ILE A 99 -3.04 12.05 -6.44
C ILE A 99 -3.27 12.39 -7.90
N ILE A 100 -3.29 11.36 -8.77
CA ILE A 100 -3.53 11.52 -10.19
C ILE A 100 -4.81 10.80 -10.57
N ALA A 101 -5.69 11.49 -11.31
CA ALA A 101 -6.88 10.85 -11.85
C ALA A 101 -6.49 9.94 -13.02
N LEU A 102 -6.95 8.70 -12.98
CA LEU A 102 -6.80 7.74 -14.06
C LEU A 102 -8.10 7.70 -14.85
N LYS A 103 -8.01 7.98 -16.15
CA LYS A 103 -9.19 7.97 -17.03
C LYS A 103 -9.08 6.78 -17.96
N HIS A 104 -10.01 5.84 -17.81
CA HIS A 104 -10.18 4.71 -18.71
C HIS A 104 -11.60 4.77 -19.29
N GLU A 105 -11.81 4.09 -20.43
CA GLU A 105 -13.12 4.09 -21.10
C GLU A 105 -14.22 3.53 -20.17
N ASP A 106 -13.88 2.54 -19.33
CA ASP A 106 -14.86 1.81 -18.54
C ASP A 106 -14.91 2.21 -17.06
N TYR A 107 -13.93 2.96 -16.55
CA TYR A 107 -13.96 3.41 -15.17
C TYR A 107 -13.02 4.59 -14.93
N ASN A 108 -13.31 5.34 -13.86
CA ASN A 108 -12.46 6.42 -13.37
C ASN A 108 -11.81 5.98 -12.05
N GLY A 109 -10.50 5.92 -12.04
CA GLY A 109 -9.74 5.57 -10.84
C GLY A 109 -8.81 6.68 -10.42
N LYS A 110 -8.11 6.46 -9.33
CA LYS A 110 -7.09 7.36 -8.81
C LYS A 110 -5.81 6.59 -8.55
N ARG A 111 -4.68 7.22 -8.86
CA ARG A 111 -3.37 6.73 -8.45
C ARG A 111 -2.82 7.64 -7.38
N VAL A 112 -2.53 7.09 -6.23
CA VAL A 112 -2.05 7.84 -5.07
C VAL A 112 -0.58 7.47 -4.85
N TYR A 113 0.30 8.44 -5.02
CA TYR A 113 1.73 8.26 -4.73
C TYR A 113 1.93 8.54 -3.25
N VAL A 114 2.49 7.58 -2.53
CA VAL A 114 2.68 7.66 -1.09
C VAL A 114 4.11 7.32 -0.70
N LYS A 115 4.51 7.85 0.43
CA LYS A 115 5.76 7.52 1.11
C LYS A 115 5.43 6.92 2.46
N ILE A 116 5.95 5.73 2.74
CA ILE A 116 5.77 5.06 4.03
C ILE A 116 7.05 5.30 4.82
N ILE A 117 6.93 5.94 5.99
CA ILE A 117 8.08 6.42 6.78
C ILE A 117 7.97 5.85 8.19
N ASP A 118 9.07 5.29 8.71
CA ASP A 118 9.15 4.84 10.09
C ASP A 118 9.81 5.90 11.00
N LYS A 119 9.91 5.59 12.30
CA LYS A 119 10.49 6.51 13.28
C LYS A 119 12.00 6.74 13.12
N TYR A 120 12.67 5.93 12.30
CA TYR A 120 14.11 6.06 12.01
C TYR A 120 14.35 6.84 10.72
N ASN A 121 13.32 7.43 10.14
CA ASN A 121 13.36 8.16 8.86
C ASN A 121 13.69 7.28 7.65
N TYR A 122 13.60 5.97 7.77
CA TYR A 122 13.63 5.08 6.62
C TYR A 122 12.30 5.18 5.91
N TYR A 123 12.32 5.30 4.58
CA TYR A 123 11.08 5.41 3.82
C TYR A 123 11.06 4.49 2.60
N ILE A 124 9.86 4.17 2.17
CA ILE A 124 9.60 3.41 0.95
C ILE A 124 8.58 4.19 0.13
N ASP A 125 8.92 4.48 -1.13
CA ASP A 125 7.98 5.08 -2.07
C ASP A 125 7.15 3.99 -2.73
N THR A 126 5.84 4.19 -2.78
CA THR A 126 4.94 3.25 -3.45
C THR A 126 3.74 3.98 -4.02
N LYS A 127 2.86 3.26 -4.69
CA LYS A 127 1.62 3.80 -5.24
C LYS A 127 0.46 2.87 -4.94
N LEU A 128 -0.70 3.50 -4.74
CA LEU A 128 -1.97 2.82 -4.57
C LEU A 128 -2.84 3.16 -5.77
N ASP A 129 -3.32 2.16 -6.48
CA ASP A 129 -4.31 2.33 -7.55
C ASP A 129 -5.69 1.99 -6.97
N ILE A 130 -6.59 2.95 -7.03
CA ILE A 130 -7.90 2.85 -6.40
C ILE A 130 -9.00 2.92 -7.45
#